data_73f9d2b56b23bc1bdc01d7fe8f6437a6
#
_entry.id   73f9d2b56b23bc1bdc01d7fe8f6437a6
#
_cell.length_a   1.000
_cell.length_b   1.000
_cell.length_c   1.000
_cell.angle_alpha   90.00
_cell.angle_beta   90.00
_cell.angle_gamma   90.00
#
_symmetry.space_group_name_H-M   'P 1'
#
loop_
_entity.id
_entity.type
_entity.pdbx_description
1 polymer ?
#
loop_
_entity_poly.entity_id
_entity_poly.type
_entity_poly.pdbx_seq_one_letter_code
_entity_poly.pdbx_strand_id
1 'polypeptide(L)'
;KTLLAKAVAGEAKVPFFSLSGSAFVEMYVGVGASRVRDLFKQAQQMAPCIVFIDEIDAIGKSRDTAMGGGNDEREQTLNQLLAEMDGFDTNKGLLLLAATNRPEVLDPALLRPGRFDRRIIVDKPDLKGRVEILKVHSKDVKMDETVDLEAIALATSGAVGSDLANMINEAAINAVKHGRQVVSQKDLFEAVEVVLVGKEKKDRIMSNEERRIVSYHEVGHALVSALQKDAEPVQKITIVPRTMGALGYVMQTPEEEKFLNTKKELEAMLVGALAGRAAEEIVFDTVTTGASNDIEQATKIARAMITQYGMSEKFGLIGLESVQHRYLDGRAVMNCGEATAAEIDKEVMEMLKKAYDEAKSLLNENREALDKIAAFLIEKETITGKEFMKIFREVKGIPEPDESQEKKEDRIVMKPTEDAEVDNTDETEDAEA
;
A
#
# COMPACT_ATOMS: atom_id res chain seq x y z
N LYS A 1 -8.78 -10.57 7.71
CA LYS A 1 -10.15 -10.62 8.26
C LYS A 1 -10.44 -12.01 8.81
N THR A 2 -10.34 -13.07 7.99
CA THR A 2 -10.58 -14.47 8.39
C THR A 2 -9.69 -14.91 9.55
N LEU A 3 -8.40 -14.51 9.56
CA LEU A 3 -7.47 -14.82 10.66
C LEU A 3 -7.89 -14.15 11.97
N LEU A 4 -8.38 -12.90 11.91
CA LEU A 4 -8.89 -12.20 13.09
C LEU A 4 -10.11 -12.90 13.67
N ALA A 5 -11.06 -13.34 12.83
CA ALA A 5 -12.23 -14.07 13.30
C ALA A 5 -11.85 -15.39 13.97
N LYS A 6 -10.89 -16.14 13.42
CA LYS A 6 -10.32 -17.35 14.04
C LYS A 6 -9.63 -17.06 15.37
N ALA A 7 -8.87 -15.96 15.44
CA ALA A 7 -8.19 -15.56 16.68
C ALA A 7 -9.20 -15.24 17.80
N VAL A 8 -10.29 -14.52 17.47
CA VAL A 8 -11.36 -14.23 18.43
C VAL A 8 -11.98 -15.53 18.97
N ALA A 9 -12.25 -16.51 18.10
CA ALA A 9 -12.80 -17.79 18.53
C ALA A 9 -11.83 -18.61 19.37
N GLY A 10 -10.54 -18.59 19.02
CA GLY A 10 -9.48 -19.25 19.80
C GLY A 10 -9.30 -18.64 21.17
N GLU A 11 -9.33 -17.31 21.30
CA GLU A 11 -9.25 -16.61 22.57
C GLU A 11 -10.50 -16.86 23.43
N ALA A 12 -11.69 -16.84 22.82
CA ALA A 12 -12.94 -17.14 23.51
C ALA A 12 -13.10 -18.63 23.85
N LYS A 13 -12.29 -19.52 23.27
CA LYS A 13 -12.34 -20.98 23.44
C LYS A 13 -13.72 -21.57 23.14
N VAL A 14 -14.36 -21.06 22.06
CA VAL A 14 -15.68 -21.52 21.63
C VAL A 14 -15.61 -22.14 20.24
N PRO A 15 -16.57 -23.03 19.87
CA PRO A 15 -16.69 -23.57 18.52
C PRO A 15 -16.76 -22.47 17.45
N PHE A 16 -16.10 -22.69 16.30
CA PHE A 16 -16.02 -21.74 15.20
C PHE A 16 -16.53 -22.35 13.90
N PHE A 17 -17.62 -21.80 13.38
CA PHE A 17 -18.16 -22.15 12.08
C PHE A 17 -17.73 -21.11 11.05
N SER A 18 -17.09 -21.52 9.96
CA SER A 18 -16.62 -20.61 8.92
C SER A 18 -17.13 -21.04 7.56
N LEU A 19 -17.84 -20.14 6.88
CA LEU A 19 -18.30 -20.34 5.51
C LEU A 19 -17.99 -19.08 4.67
N SER A 20 -17.88 -19.29 3.34
CA SER A 20 -17.87 -18.17 2.39
C SER A 20 -19.31 -17.85 1.96
N GLY A 21 -19.63 -16.57 1.79
CA GLY A 21 -20.91 -16.15 1.21
C GLY A 21 -21.18 -16.79 -0.15
N SER A 22 -20.14 -17.05 -0.94
CA SER A 22 -20.25 -17.77 -2.22
C SER A 22 -20.77 -19.21 -2.07
N ALA A 23 -20.53 -19.88 -0.93
CA ALA A 23 -21.02 -21.23 -0.67
C ALA A 23 -22.55 -21.32 -0.54
N PHE A 24 -23.23 -20.19 -0.39
CA PHE A 24 -24.68 -20.11 -0.36
C PHE A 24 -25.30 -19.80 -1.73
N VAL A 25 -24.47 -19.44 -2.73
CA VAL A 25 -24.94 -19.15 -4.09
C VAL A 25 -24.86 -20.45 -4.93
N GLU A 26 -26.00 -20.98 -5.31
CA GLU A 26 -26.12 -22.22 -6.10
C GLU A 26 -26.98 -21.98 -7.34
N MET A 27 -26.89 -22.87 -8.31
CA MET A 27 -27.73 -22.79 -9.52
C MET A 27 -29.20 -23.17 -9.29
N TYR A 28 -29.49 -23.88 -8.20
CA TYR A 28 -30.82 -24.35 -7.89
C TYR A 28 -31.49 -23.51 -6.80
N VAL A 29 -32.66 -22.99 -7.11
CA VAL A 29 -33.46 -22.14 -6.21
C VAL A 29 -33.78 -22.89 -4.89
N GLY A 30 -33.51 -22.24 -3.76
CA GLY A 30 -33.80 -22.74 -2.42
C GLY A 30 -32.69 -23.54 -1.74
N VAL A 31 -31.63 -23.93 -2.45
CA VAL A 31 -30.50 -24.69 -1.85
C VAL A 31 -29.70 -23.77 -0.92
N GLY A 32 -29.42 -22.53 -1.32
CA GLY A 32 -28.74 -21.54 -0.47
C GLY A 32 -29.49 -21.25 0.81
N ALA A 33 -30.81 -21.04 0.72
CA ALA A 33 -31.67 -20.86 1.89
C ALA A 33 -31.69 -22.05 2.83
N SER A 34 -31.65 -23.28 2.30
CA SER A 34 -31.55 -24.50 3.12
C SER A 34 -30.23 -24.58 3.87
N ARG A 35 -29.10 -24.24 3.21
CA ARG A 35 -27.77 -24.20 3.85
C ARG A 35 -27.68 -23.17 4.98
N VAL A 36 -28.33 -22.03 4.79
CA VAL A 36 -28.42 -20.99 5.85
C VAL A 36 -29.12 -21.58 7.06
N ARG A 37 -30.30 -22.19 6.89
CA ARG A 37 -31.07 -22.85 7.99
C ARG A 37 -30.24 -23.93 8.69
N ASP A 38 -29.58 -24.77 7.94
CA ASP A 38 -28.78 -25.87 8.48
C ASP A 38 -27.60 -25.35 9.30
N LEU A 39 -26.91 -24.29 8.82
CA LEU A 39 -25.83 -23.62 9.53
C LEU A 39 -26.32 -23.09 10.89
N PHE A 40 -27.41 -22.33 10.89
CA PHE A 40 -27.93 -21.73 12.13
C PHE A 40 -28.45 -22.80 13.10
N LYS A 41 -29.07 -23.87 12.60
CA LYS A 41 -29.51 -25.02 13.41
C LYS A 41 -28.31 -25.71 14.09
N GLN A 42 -27.21 -25.94 13.36
CA GLN A 42 -26.00 -26.53 13.92
C GLN A 42 -25.35 -25.60 14.95
N ALA A 43 -25.27 -24.31 14.63
CA ALA A 43 -24.71 -23.32 15.53
C ALA A 43 -25.50 -23.22 16.85
N GLN A 44 -26.83 -23.27 16.79
CA GLN A 44 -27.70 -23.27 17.99
C GLN A 44 -27.47 -24.49 18.86
N GLN A 45 -27.17 -25.64 18.29
CA GLN A 45 -26.87 -26.87 19.03
C GLN A 45 -25.53 -26.84 19.76
N MET A 46 -24.59 -26.05 19.21
CA MET A 46 -23.22 -25.93 19.73
C MET A 46 -22.94 -24.61 20.46
N ALA A 47 -23.98 -23.85 20.77
CA ALA A 47 -23.85 -22.63 21.53
C ALA A 47 -23.28 -22.87 22.95
N PRO A 48 -22.37 -22.01 23.46
CA PRO A 48 -21.90 -20.76 22.84
C PRO A 48 -20.91 -20.99 21.69
N CYS A 49 -21.08 -20.31 20.55
CA CYS A 49 -20.20 -20.46 19.40
C CYS A 49 -20.14 -19.18 18.54
N ILE A 50 -19.18 -19.14 17.61
CA ILE A 50 -19.03 -18.06 16.64
C ILE A 50 -19.32 -18.60 15.23
N VAL A 51 -20.21 -17.93 14.51
CA VAL A 51 -20.44 -18.14 13.09
C VAL A 51 -19.80 -17.02 12.30
N PHE A 52 -18.90 -17.33 11.39
CA PHE A 52 -18.20 -16.39 10.54
C PHE A 52 -18.58 -16.61 9.07
N ILE A 53 -19.09 -15.56 8.43
CA ILE A 53 -19.42 -15.54 7.01
C ILE A 53 -18.42 -14.62 6.31
N ASP A 54 -17.51 -15.20 5.54
CA ASP A 54 -16.59 -14.43 4.69
C ASP A 54 -17.27 -14.05 3.37
N GLU A 55 -16.86 -12.95 2.77
CA GLU A 55 -17.42 -12.45 1.50
C GLU A 55 -18.96 -12.33 1.52
N ILE A 56 -19.50 -11.76 2.58
CA ILE A 56 -20.96 -11.65 2.76
C ILE A 56 -21.64 -10.90 1.61
N ASP A 57 -20.92 -10.04 0.88
CA ASP A 57 -21.39 -9.35 -0.31
C ASP A 57 -21.78 -10.29 -1.47
N ALA A 58 -21.33 -11.54 -1.43
CA ALA A 58 -21.77 -12.55 -2.39
C ALA A 58 -23.30 -12.79 -2.33
N ILE A 59 -23.90 -12.73 -1.14
CA ILE A 59 -25.35 -12.92 -0.92
C ILE A 59 -26.05 -11.62 -0.49
N GLY A 60 -25.32 -10.70 0.15
CA GLY A 60 -25.85 -9.50 0.80
C GLY A 60 -25.89 -8.26 -0.07
N LYS A 61 -25.75 -8.33 -1.38
CA LYS A 61 -25.78 -7.18 -2.27
C LYS A 61 -27.16 -6.54 -2.33
N SER A 62 -27.21 -5.20 -2.30
CA SER A 62 -28.47 -4.43 -2.41
C SER A 62 -29.21 -4.73 -3.72
N ARG A 63 -30.53 -4.58 -3.68
CA ARG A 63 -31.43 -4.85 -4.81
C ARG A 63 -31.28 -3.79 -5.87
N ASP A 64 -30.72 -4.13 -7.03
CA ASP A 64 -30.73 -3.27 -8.20
C ASP A 64 -32.10 -3.35 -8.88
N THR A 65 -32.89 -2.30 -8.73
CA THR A 65 -34.23 -2.16 -9.33
C THR A 65 -34.20 -1.92 -10.84
N ALA A 66 -33.03 -1.86 -11.47
CA ALA A 66 -32.88 -1.33 -12.84
C ALA A 66 -32.82 -2.39 -13.97
N MET A 67 -32.64 -3.68 -13.68
CA MET A 67 -32.65 -4.71 -14.74
C MET A 67 -33.27 -6.02 -14.24
N GLY A 68 -34.46 -6.28 -14.73
CA GLY A 68 -35.21 -7.50 -14.45
C GLY A 68 -34.49 -8.77 -14.91
N GLY A 69 -34.53 -9.78 -14.05
CA GLY A 69 -34.27 -11.17 -14.38
C GLY A 69 -32.96 -11.69 -13.84
N GLY A 70 -33.00 -12.48 -12.78
CA GLY A 70 -31.99 -13.48 -12.58
C GLY A 70 -31.30 -13.58 -11.22
N ASN A 71 -31.90 -13.14 -10.12
CA ASN A 71 -31.29 -13.33 -8.80
C ASN A 71 -32.27 -13.79 -7.71
N ASP A 72 -33.35 -14.49 -8.09
CA ASP A 72 -34.38 -14.98 -7.15
C ASP A 72 -33.77 -15.85 -6.04
N GLU A 73 -32.78 -16.69 -6.35
CA GLU A 73 -32.12 -17.53 -5.39
C GLU A 73 -31.31 -16.74 -4.36
N ARG A 74 -30.58 -15.73 -4.84
CA ARG A 74 -29.77 -14.86 -3.98
C ARG A 74 -30.66 -14.02 -3.04
N GLU A 75 -31.74 -13.47 -3.55
CA GLU A 75 -32.73 -12.76 -2.72
C GLU A 75 -33.37 -13.71 -1.70
N GLN A 76 -33.70 -14.92 -2.10
CA GLN A 76 -34.30 -15.93 -1.20
C GLN A 76 -33.30 -16.32 -0.11
N THR A 77 -32.04 -16.47 -0.45
CA THR A 77 -30.96 -16.77 0.50
C THR A 77 -30.73 -15.63 1.47
N LEU A 78 -30.70 -14.38 0.97
CA LEU A 78 -30.60 -13.19 1.80
C LEU A 78 -31.78 -13.07 2.75
N ASN A 79 -33.01 -13.22 2.25
CA ASN A 79 -34.22 -13.15 3.07
C ASN A 79 -34.23 -14.24 4.15
N GLN A 80 -33.74 -15.46 3.84
CA GLN A 80 -33.59 -16.53 4.83
C GLN A 80 -32.55 -16.15 5.89
N LEU A 81 -31.39 -15.60 5.48
CA LEU A 81 -30.37 -15.13 6.42
C LEU A 81 -30.94 -14.08 7.38
N LEU A 82 -31.68 -13.11 6.86
CA LEU A 82 -32.32 -12.07 7.66
C LEU A 82 -33.35 -12.66 8.63
N ALA A 83 -34.11 -13.65 8.20
CA ALA A 83 -35.11 -14.32 9.04
C ALA A 83 -34.44 -15.13 10.17
N GLU A 84 -33.35 -15.84 9.89
CA GLU A 84 -32.57 -16.55 10.92
C GLU A 84 -31.93 -15.57 11.92
N MET A 85 -31.43 -14.42 11.45
CA MET A 85 -30.87 -13.38 12.32
C MET A 85 -31.94 -12.76 13.23
N ASP A 86 -33.14 -12.49 12.71
CA ASP A 86 -34.24 -11.92 13.50
C ASP A 86 -34.84 -12.94 14.48
N GLY A 87 -34.76 -14.24 14.16
CA GLY A 87 -35.17 -15.33 15.03
C GLY A 87 -34.15 -15.70 16.12
N PHE A 88 -33.09 -14.93 16.23
CA PHE A 88 -31.96 -15.23 17.11
C PHE A 88 -32.27 -14.96 18.58
N ASP A 89 -32.08 -15.96 19.41
CA ASP A 89 -32.09 -15.77 20.88
C ASP A 89 -30.69 -15.37 21.34
N THR A 90 -30.49 -14.05 21.56
CA THR A 90 -29.24 -13.47 22.02
C THR A 90 -28.73 -14.05 23.34
N ASN A 91 -29.61 -14.69 24.12
CA ASN A 91 -29.24 -15.28 25.41
C ASN A 91 -28.48 -16.62 25.25
N LYS A 92 -28.50 -17.23 24.07
CA LYS A 92 -27.82 -18.51 23.83
C LYS A 92 -26.32 -18.42 23.56
N GLY A 93 -25.75 -17.21 23.56
CA GLY A 93 -24.32 -17.00 23.40
C GLY A 93 -23.79 -17.28 21.98
N LEU A 94 -24.58 -17.00 20.95
CA LEU A 94 -24.14 -17.12 19.57
C LEU A 94 -23.72 -15.75 19.05
N LEU A 95 -22.49 -15.66 18.51
CA LEU A 95 -21.94 -14.46 17.90
C LEU A 95 -21.83 -14.66 16.38
N LEU A 96 -22.48 -13.76 15.62
CA LEU A 96 -22.37 -13.74 14.17
C LEU A 96 -21.36 -12.69 13.73
N LEU A 97 -20.34 -13.10 12.98
CA LEU A 97 -19.34 -12.24 12.37
C LEU A 97 -19.46 -12.35 10.84
N ALA A 98 -19.34 -11.24 10.15
CA ALA A 98 -19.22 -11.24 8.70
C ALA A 98 -18.04 -10.39 8.23
N ALA A 99 -17.47 -10.73 7.09
CA ALA A 99 -16.44 -9.93 6.46
C ALA A 99 -16.78 -9.65 5.00
N THR A 100 -16.43 -8.44 4.57
CA THR A 100 -16.52 -8.02 3.16
C THR A 100 -15.38 -7.05 2.83
N ASN A 101 -15.04 -6.99 1.56
CA ASN A 101 -14.21 -5.93 0.98
C ASN A 101 -15.06 -4.81 0.37
N ARG A 102 -16.40 -5.01 0.30
CA ARG A 102 -17.35 -4.15 -0.42
C ARG A 102 -18.54 -3.76 0.48
N PRO A 103 -18.30 -3.04 1.59
CA PRO A 103 -19.37 -2.70 2.53
C PRO A 103 -20.48 -1.84 1.91
N GLU A 104 -20.15 -1.06 0.87
CA GLU A 104 -21.07 -0.16 0.17
C GLU A 104 -22.12 -0.87 -0.68
N VAL A 105 -21.88 -2.13 -1.09
CA VAL A 105 -22.86 -2.89 -1.88
C VAL A 105 -23.83 -3.69 -1.02
N LEU A 106 -23.64 -3.71 0.30
CA LEU A 106 -24.48 -4.49 1.21
C LEU A 106 -25.88 -3.90 1.31
N ASP A 107 -26.87 -4.80 1.35
CA ASP A 107 -28.26 -4.43 1.61
C ASP A 107 -28.36 -3.75 2.99
N PRO A 108 -28.95 -2.53 3.08
CA PRO A 108 -29.13 -1.82 4.35
C PRO A 108 -29.86 -2.66 5.42
N ALA A 109 -30.66 -3.62 5.02
CA ALA A 109 -31.37 -4.50 5.94
C ALA A 109 -30.42 -5.37 6.80
N LEU A 110 -29.24 -5.74 6.28
CA LEU A 110 -28.21 -6.46 7.04
C LEU A 110 -27.61 -5.63 8.16
N LEU A 111 -27.60 -4.32 8.01
CA LEU A 111 -26.91 -3.36 8.88
C LEU A 111 -27.83 -2.72 9.94
N ARG A 112 -29.08 -3.23 10.06
CA ARG A 112 -30.05 -2.75 11.07
C ARG A 112 -29.69 -3.27 12.46
N PRO A 113 -30.04 -2.52 13.53
CA PRO A 113 -29.92 -3.01 14.90
C PRO A 113 -30.54 -4.40 15.10
N GLY A 114 -29.88 -5.26 15.86
CA GLY A 114 -30.27 -6.65 16.04
C GLY A 114 -29.73 -7.62 14.99
N ARG A 115 -28.99 -7.12 13.97
CA ARG A 115 -28.30 -7.89 12.95
C ARG A 115 -26.79 -7.59 13.01
N PHE A 116 -26.18 -7.10 11.91
CA PHE A 116 -24.79 -6.61 11.97
C PHE A 116 -24.78 -5.16 12.46
N ASP A 117 -24.98 -4.97 13.71
CA ASP A 117 -25.10 -3.67 14.38
C ASP A 117 -23.76 -2.97 14.61
N ARG A 118 -22.65 -3.73 14.62
CA ARG A 118 -21.30 -3.21 14.80
C ARG A 118 -20.46 -3.37 13.56
N ARG A 119 -19.84 -2.28 13.14
CA ARG A 119 -18.90 -2.27 12.02
C ARG A 119 -17.50 -2.05 12.56
N ILE A 120 -16.59 -2.94 12.18
CA ILE A 120 -15.17 -2.86 12.53
C ILE A 120 -14.40 -2.66 11.23
N ILE A 121 -13.78 -1.51 11.09
CA ILE A 121 -12.93 -1.21 9.95
C ILE A 121 -11.56 -1.84 10.22
N VAL A 122 -11.07 -2.64 9.28
CA VAL A 122 -9.72 -3.19 9.31
C VAL A 122 -8.92 -2.46 8.26
N ASP A 123 -8.26 -1.39 8.68
CA ASP A 123 -7.41 -0.57 7.82
C ASP A 123 -6.09 -1.27 7.47
N LYS A 124 -5.33 -0.66 6.57
CA LYS A 124 -3.95 -1.05 6.32
C LYS A 124 -3.13 -0.83 7.59
N PRO A 125 -2.21 -1.75 7.91
CA PRO A 125 -1.40 -1.61 9.11
C PRO A 125 -0.41 -0.44 8.99
N ASP A 126 -0.23 0.29 10.08
CA ASP A 126 0.87 1.25 10.28
C ASP A 126 2.22 0.52 10.42
N LEU A 127 3.30 1.24 10.57
CA LEU A 127 4.65 0.67 10.71
C LEU A 127 4.70 -0.38 11.83
N LYS A 128 4.21 -0.03 13.02
CA LYS A 128 4.19 -0.94 14.18
C LYS A 128 3.34 -2.18 13.92
N GLY A 129 2.17 -2.00 13.31
CA GLY A 129 1.30 -3.10 12.91
C GLY A 129 1.96 -4.02 11.87
N ARG A 130 2.72 -3.47 10.90
CA ARG A 130 3.47 -4.27 9.93
C ARG A 130 4.57 -5.10 10.61
N VAL A 131 5.31 -4.51 11.54
CA VAL A 131 6.33 -5.24 12.34
C VAL A 131 5.69 -6.41 13.10
N GLU A 132 4.57 -6.17 13.78
CA GLU A 132 3.89 -7.24 14.52
C GLU A 132 3.32 -8.33 13.60
N ILE A 133 2.79 -7.98 12.43
CA ILE A 133 2.34 -8.96 11.44
C ILE A 133 3.53 -9.79 10.91
N LEU A 134 4.65 -9.15 10.59
CA LEU A 134 5.88 -9.86 10.18
C LEU A 134 6.34 -10.82 11.27
N LYS A 135 6.37 -10.41 12.55
CA LYS A 135 6.69 -11.27 13.69
C LYS A 135 5.76 -12.47 13.80
N VAL A 136 4.45 -12.29 13.59
CA VAL A 136 3.47 -13.40 13.65
C VAL A 136 3.77 -14.44 12.57
N HIS A 137 4.02 -13.99 11.33
CA HIS A 137 4.27 -14.90 10.20
C HIS A 137 5.70 -15.48 10.19
N SER A 138 6.62 -14.91 10.95
CA SER A 138 8.00 -15.40 11.08
C SER A 138 8.21 -16.45 12.18
N LYS A 139 7.22 -16.70 13.03
CA LYS A 139 7.35 -17.62 14.20
C LYS A 139 7.90 -19.00 13.85
N ASP A 140 7.48 -19.57 12.72
CA ASP A 140 7.87 -20.90 12.29
C ASP A 140 9.02 -20.88 11.25
N VAL A 141 9.57 -19.70 10.97
CA VAL A 141 10.65 -19.51 9.99
C VAL A 141 11.96 -19.23 10.72
N LYS A 142 13.00 -20.03 10.42
CA LYS A 142 14.33 -19.82 10.98
C LYS A 142 14.97 -18.60 10.31
N MET A 143 15.26 -17.58 11.09
CA MET A 143 15.94 -16.37 10.67
C MET A 143 17.33 -16.29 11.28
N ASP A 144 18.27 -15.66 10.58
CA ASP A 144 19.59 -15.37 11.11
C ASP A 144 19.65 -14.06 11.90
N GLU A 145 20.80 -13.77 12.49
CA GLU A 145 21.00 -12.58 13.34
C GLU A 145 21.01 -11.25 12.55
N THR A 146 21.05 -11.31 11.21
CA THR A 146 21.06 -10.11 10.35
C THR A 146 19.65 -9.55 10.13
N VAL A 147 18.60 -10.29 10.53
CA VAL A 147 17.22 -9.93 10.21
C VAL A 147 16.71 -8.81 11.10
N ASP A 148 16.41 -7.69 10.44
CA ASP A 148 15.72 -6.54 10.99
C ASP A 148 14.33 -6.42 10.33
N LEU A 149 13.29 -6.80 11.08
CA LEU A 149 11.90 -6.73 10.61
C LEU A 149 11.38 -5.30 10.54
N GLU A 150 11.95 -4.37 11.27
CA GLU A 150 11.57 -2.95 11.25
C GLU A 150 11.99 -2.30 9.93
N ALA A 151 13.22 -2.58 9.46
CA ALA A 151 13.68 -2.16 8.15
C ALA A 151 12.79 -2.70 7.01
N ILE A 152 12.33 -3.94 7.12
CA ILE A 152 11.39 -4.54 6.14
C ILE A 152 10.01 -3.85 6.23
N ALA A 153 9.53 -3.57 7.43
CA ALA A 153 8.26 -2.87 7.62
C ALA A 153 8.29 -1.45 7.05
N LEU A 154 9.41 -0.73 7.18
CA LEU A 154 9.63 0.58 6.54
C LEU A 154 9.59 0.47 5.02
N ALA A 155 10.30 -0.49 4.45
CA ALA A 155 10.36 -0.72 3.01
C ALA A 155 9.02 -1.18 2.39
N THR A 156 8.03 -1.53 3.22
CA THR A 156 6.74 -2.06 2.80
C THR A 156 5.57 -1.16 3.19
N SER A 157 5.77 0.16 3.14
CA SER A 157 4.71 1.13 3.39
C SER A 157 3.50 0.85 2.49
N GLY A 158 2.29 0.88 3.07
CA GLY A 158 1.04 0.59 2.35
C GLY A 158 0.75 -0.88 2.06
N ALA A 159 1.66 -1.83 2.38
CA ALA A 159 1.41 -3.26 2.25
C ALA A 159 0.33 -3.74 3.22
N VAL A 160 -0.45 -4.74 2.80
CA VAL A 160 -1.46 -5.37 3.66
C VAL A 160 -0.93 -6.67 4.27
N GLY A 161 -1.64 -7.19 5.29
CA GLY A 161 -1.18 -8.37 6.02
C GLY A 161 -0.93 -9.61 5.15
N SER A 162 -1.67 -9.78 4.04
CA SER A 162 -1.44 -10.86 3.07
C SER A 162 -0.12 -10.71 2.31
N ASP A 163 0.25 -9.47 1.98
CA ASP A 163 1.50 -9.19 1.26
C ASP A 163 2.69 -9.49 2.18
N LEU A 164 2.61 -9.04 3.44
CA LEU A 164 3.64 -9.29 4.45
C LEU A 164 3.82 -10.79 4.73
N ALA A 165 2.72 -11.54 4.81
CA ALA A 165 2.77 -13.00 4.94
C ALA A 165 3.44 -13.66 3.72
N ASN A 166 3.10 -13.19 2.52
CA ASN A 166 3.71 -13.69 1.29
C ASN A 166 5.20 -13.34 1.21
N MET A 167 5.63 -12.18 1.69
CA MET A 167 7.05 -11.79 1.75
C MET A 167 7.86 -12.74 2.61
N ILE A 168 7.36 -13.12 3.79
CA ILE A 168 8.04 -14.12 4.64
C ILE A 168 8.15 -15.47 3.94
N ASN A 169 7.09 -15.90 3.25
CA ASN A 169 7.09 -17.15 2.49
C ASN A 169 8.07 -17.11 1.30
N GLU A 170 8.06 -16.04 0.50
CA GLU A 170 9.00 -15.88 -0.62
C GLU A 170 10.45 -15.80 -0.14
N ALA A 171 10.73 -15.15 1.01
CA ALA A 171 12.06 -15.11 1.61
C ALA A 171 12.55 -16.51 2.02
N ALA A 172 11.66 -17.32 2.61
CA ALA A 172 11.98 -18.71 2.96
C ALA A 172 12.25 -19.55 1.71
N ILE A 173 11.45 -19.40 0.66
CA ILE A 173 11.67 -20.05 -0.63
C ILE A 173 13.02 -19.62 -1.23
N ASN A 174 13.37 -18.33 -1.16
CA ASN A 174 14.63 -17.81 -1.66
C ASN A 174 15.84 -18.40 -0.92
N ALA A 175 15.78 -18.48 0.41
CA ALA A 175 16.82 -19.09 1.22
C ALA A 175 17.06 -20.57 0.82
N VAL A 176 15.99 -21.36 0.68
CA VAL A 176 16.06 -22.76 0.26
C VAL A 176 16.63 -22.89 -1.16
N LYS A 177 16.20 -22.04 -2.09
CA LYS A 177 16.71 -22.02 -3.47
C LYS A 177 18.22 -21.79 -3.54
N HIS A 178 18.77 -21.06 -2.58
CA HIS A 178 20.22 -20.84 -2.45
C HIS A 178 20.92 -21.84 -1.50
N GLY A 179 20.27 -22.95 -1.16
CA GLY A 179 20.83 -24.03 -0.34
C GLY A 179 20.97 -23.69 1.15
N ARG A 180 20.31 -22.65 1.64
CA ARG A 180 20.35 -22.21 3.05
C ARG A 180 19.11 -22.67 3.81
N GLN A 181 19.27 -22.92 5.11
CA GLN A 181 18.18 -23.33 6.02
C GLN A 181 17.67 -22.18 6.90
N VAL A 182 18.27 -21.02 6.77
CA VAL A 182 17.91 -19.80 7.51
C VAL A 182 17.71 -18.65 6.55
N VAL A 183 16.75 -17.80 6.87
CA VAL A 183 16.43 -16.59 6.10
C VAL A 183 17.33 -15.45 6.60
N SER A 184 17.97 -14.75 5.68
CA SER A 184 18.77 -13.56 5.94
C SER A 184 18.01 -12.29 5.58
N GLN A 185 18.51 -11.13 6.03
CA GLN A 185 17.96 -9.82 5.67
C GLN A 185 17.90 -9.62 4.15
N LYS A 186 18.90 -10.14 3.41
CA LYS A 186 18.94 -10.08 1.95
C LYS A 186 17.76 -10.81 1.30
N ASP A 187 17.37 -11.98 1.84
CA ASP A 187 16.25 -12.75 1.32
C ASP A 187 14.92 -12.02 1.52
N LEU A 188 14.79 -11.31 2.64
CA LEU A 188 13.59 -10.49 2.92
C LEU A 188 13.49 -9.30 1.98
N PHE A 189 14.58 -8.57 1.72
CA PHE A 189 14.55 -7.48 0.74
C PHE A 189 14.26 -7.98 -0.68
N GLU A 190 14.81 -9.14 -1.08
CA GLU A 190 14.48 -9.76 -2.36
C GLU A 190 13.01 -10.19 -2.43
N ALA A 191 12.45 -10.69 -1.32
CA ALA A 191 11.02 -11.01 -1.23
C ALA A 191 10.13 -9.76 -1.31
N VAL A 192 10.53 -8.64 -0.71
CA VAL A 192 9.85 -7.35 -0.86
C VAL A 192 9.76 -6.97 -2.34
N GLU A 193 10.88 -7.04 -3.07
CA GLU A 193 10.90 -6.75 -4.51
C GLU A 193 10.00 -7.70 -5.31
N VAL A 194 10.06 -9.01 -5.01
CA VAL A 194 9.22 -10.01 -5.69
C VAL A 194 7.74 -9.73 -5.50
N VAL A 195 7.33 -9.33 -4.29
CA VAL A 195 5.91 -9.09 -3.97
C VAL A 195 5.43 -7.75 -4.53
N LEU A 196 6.26 -6.69 -4.48
CA LEU A 196 5.86 -5.34 -4.91
C LEU A 196 6.03 -5.11 -6.41
N VAL A 197 7.08 -5.64 -7.02
CA VAL A 197 7.46 -5.34 -8.43
C VAL A 197 7.41 -6.59 -9.32
N GLY A 198 7.37 -7.77 -8.71
CA GLY A 198 7.35 -9.05 -9.41
C GLY A 198 8.73 -9.71 -9.54
N LYS A 199 8.73 -10.96 -10.01
CA LYS A 199 9.95 -11.76 -10.21
C LYS A 199 10.79 -11.24 -11.39
N GLU A 200 12.09 -11.47 -11.34
CA GLU A 200 12.99 -11.18 -12.46
C GLU A 200 12.59 -11.94 -13.72
N LYS A 201 12.53 -11.25 -14.84
CA LYS A 201 12.32 -11.83 -16.17
C LYS A 201 13.67 -12.14 -16.81
N LYS A 202 14.15 -13.35 -16.63
CA LYS A 202 15.43 -13.80 -17.23
C LYS A 202 15.36 -14.03 -18.73
N ASP A 203 14.15 -14.19 -19.28
CA ASP A 203 13.93 -14.55 -20.69
C ASP A 203 13.78 -13.32 -21.59
N ARG A 204 13.72 -12.12 -21.04
CA ARG A 204 13.62 -10.89 -21.82
C ARG A 204 15.00 -10.26 -22.03
N ILE A 205 15.53 -10.46 -23.20
CA ILE A 205 16.78 -9.82 -23.62
C ILE A 205 16.43 -8.44 -24.20
N MET A 206 16.80 -7.38 -23.49
CA MET A 206 16.73 -6.01 -24.01
C MET A 206 17.89 -5.78 -24.99
N SER A 207 17.65 -5.02 -26.05
CA SER A 207 18.70 -4.53 -26.93
C SER A 207 19.64 -3.58 -26.16
N ASN A 208 20.86 -3.40 -26.65
CA ASN A 208 21.82 -2.47 -26.04
C ASN A 208 21.27 -1.02 -26.00
N GLU A 209 20.47 -0.66 -27.01
CA GLU A 209 19.84 0.64 -27.08
C GLU A 209 18.74 0.79 -26.00
N GLU A 210 17.86 -0.20 -25.86
CA GLU A 210 16.84 -0.21 -24.83
C GLU A 210 17.45 -0.20 -23.42
N ARG A 211 18.50 -1.01 -23.18
CA ARG A 211 19.22 -1.00 -21.91
C ARG A 211 19.80 0.38 -21.59
N ARG A 212 20.32 1.07 -22.58
CA ARG A 212 20.85 2.42 -22.42
C ARG A 212 19.73 3.41 -22.10
N ILE A 213 18.62 3.37 -22.82
CA ILE A 213 17.47 4.25 -22.56
C ILE A 213 16.91 4.03 -21.15
N VAL A 214 16.65 2.78 -20.77
CA VAL A 214 16.14 2.44 -19.43
C VAL A 214 17.12 2.88 -18.34
N SER A 215 18.45 2.71 -18.53
CA SER A 215 19.43 3.16 -17.55
C SER A 215 19.39 4.66 -17.30
N TYR A 216 19.29 5.46 -18.35
CA TYR A 216 19.17 6.91 -18.19
C TYR A 216 17.85 7.32 -17.59
N HIS A 217 16.77 6.62 -17.92
CA HIS A 217 15.45 6.81 -17.35
C HIS A 217 15.47 6.61 -15.82
N GLU A 218 15.95 5.45 -15.37
CA GLU A 218 15.99 5.12 -13.93
C GLU A 218 16.99 6.02 -13.16
N VAL A 219 18.14 6.31 -13.75
CA VAL A 219 19.10 7.25 -13.13
C VAL A 219 18.53 8.65 -13.10
N GLY A 220 17.72 9.06 -14.07
CA GLY A 220 16.99 10.32 -14.06
C GLY A 220 16.13 10.47 -12.80
N HIS A 221 15.31 9.47 -12.51
CA HIS A 221 14.49 9.42 -11.29
C HIS A 221 15.34 9.49 -10.02
N ALA A 222 16.38 8.65 -9.93
CA ALA A 222 17.25 8.59 -8.75
C ALA A 222 18.02 9.89 -8.52
N LEU A 223 18.55 10.50 -9.58
CA LEU A 223 19.35 11.71 -9.49
C LEU A 223 18.52 12.92 -9.08
N VAL A 224 17.33 13.09 -9.67
CA VAL A 224 16.42 14.17 -9.29
C VAL A 224 15.95 14.01 -7.85
N SER A 225 15.65 12.79 -7.41
CA SER A 225 15.33 12.53 -6.00
C SER A 225 16.48 12.90 -5.06
N ALA A 226 17.72 12.54 -5.39
CA ALA A 226 18.88 12.85 -4.56
C ALA A 226 19.22 14.35 -4.52
N LEU A 227 18.77 15.14 -5.50
CA LEU A 227 18.96 16.60 -5.55
C LEU A 227 17.90 17.37 -4.75
N GLN A 228 16.79 16.72 -4.42
CA GLN A 228 15.68 17.34 -3.68
C GLN A 228 15.74 16.98 -2.20
N LYS A 229 15.58 17.97 -1.31
CA LYS A 229 15.64 17.77 0.14
C LYS A 229 14.45 16.99 0.70
N ASP A 230 13.31 17.07 0.00
CA ASP A 230 12.03 16.53 0.45
C ASP A 230 11.71 15.19 -0.23
N ALA A 231 12.69 14.59 -0.93
CA ALA A 231 12.53 13.28 -1.59
C ALA A 231 13.08 12.14 -0.73
N GLU A 232 12.53 10.94 -0.94
CA GLU A 232 12.93 9.74 -0.23
C GLU A 232 14.32 9.25 -0.69
N PRO A 233 15.14 8.67 0.22
CA PRO A 233 16.45 8.14 -0.13
C PRO A 233 16.39 6.98 -1.12
N VAL A 234 17.31 6.98 -2.08
CA VAL A 234 17.46 5.91 -3.05
C VAL A 234 18.15 4.70 -2.40
N GLN A 235 17.47 3.56 -2.38
CA GLN A 235 18.01 2.31 -1.84
C GLN A 235 18.65 1.44 -2.92
N LYS A 236 18.04 1.42 -4.11
CA LYS A 236 18.49 0.56 -5.20
C LYS A 236 17.99 1.10 -6.54
N ILE A 237 18.81 0.94 -7.57
CA ILE A 237 18.45 1.21 -8.97
C ILE A 237 18.74 -0.04 -9.79
N THR A 238 17.81 -0.48 -10.63
CA THR A 238 17.99 -1.66 -11.47
C THR A 238 17.33 -1.48 -12.83
N ILE A 239 17.96 -2.07 -13.84
CA ILE A 239 17.43 -2.20 -15.20
C ILE A 239 17.06 -3.65 -15.55
N VAL A 240 16.96 -4.51 -14.53
CA VAL A 240 16.53 -5.90 -14.72
C VAL A 240 15.00 -5.94 -14.81
N PRO A 241 14.43 -6.41 -15.95
CA PRO A 241 13.00 -6.44 -16.17
C PRO A 241 12.26 -7.33 -15.16
N ARG A 242 11.05 -6.90 -14.76
CA ARG A 242 10.21 -7.62 -13.79
C ARG A 242 8.91 -8.11 -14.42
N THR A 243 8.28 -9.10 -13.78
CA THR A 243 7.06 -9.75 -14.30
C THR A 243 5.83 -8.85 -14.30
N MET A 244 5.79 -7.82 -13.46
CA MET A 244 4.70 -6.84 -13.43
C MET A 244 4.82 -5.72 -14.49
N GLY A 245 5.76 -5.87 -15.43
CA GLY A 245 5.86 -4.98 -16.60
C GLY A 245 6.95 -3.92 -16.52
N ALA A 246 7.55 -3.68 -15.37
CA ALA A 246 8.66 -2.76 -15.22
C ALA A 246 9.89 -3.25 -15.99
N LEU A 247 10.54 -2.36 -16.75
CA LEU A 247 11.80 -2.62 -17.45
C LEU A 247 13.01 -2.32 -16.57
N GLY A 248 12.85 -1.37 -15.67
CA GLY A 248 13.71 -0.99 -14.58
C GLY A 248 12.87 -0.42 -13.45
N TYR A 249 13.49 -0.07 -12.34
CA TYR A 249 12.87 0.69 -11.27
C TYR A 249 13.90 1.26 -10.30
N VAL A 250 13.53 2.35 -9.65
CA VAL A 250 14.22 2.91 -8.49
C VAL A 250 13.46 2.54 -7.24
N MET A 251 14.12 1.89 -6.30
CA MET A 251 13.57 1.62 -4.99
C MET A 251 13.96 2.74 -4.04
N GLN A 252 12.95 3.39 -3.49
CA GLN A 252 13.09 4.41 -2.45
C GLN A 252 12.46 3.88 -1.17
N THR A 253 13.03 4.23 -0.04
CA THR A 253 12.47 3.85 1.27
C THR A 253 12.44 5.10 2.13
N PRO A 254 11.27 5.47 2.67
CA PRO A 254 11.19 6.61 3.57
C PRO A 254 12.01 6.32 4.84
N GLU A 255 12.62 7.37 5.40
CA GLU A 255 13.32 7.27 6.69
C GLU A 255 12.34 7.09 7.85
N GLU A 256 11.15 7.69 7.71
CA GLU A 256 10.07 7.62 8.70
C GLU A 256 8.72 7.44 8.01
N GLU A 257 7.75 6.82 8.69
CA GLU A 257 6.39 6.71 8.19
C GLU A 257 5.67 8.07 8.26
N LYS A 258 5.32 8.62 7.12
CA LYS A 258 4.58 9.89 7.01
C LYS A 258 3.13 9.66 6.63
N PHE A 259 2.23 10.32 7.35
CA PHE A 259 0.78 10.30 7.06
C PHE A 259 0.30 11.58 6.37
N LEU A 260 1.10 12.63 6.36
CA LEU A 260 0.76 13.91 5.76
C LEU A 260 1.90 14.36 4.83
N ASN A 261 1.55 14.72 3.60
CA ASN A 261 2.46 15.33 2.65
C ASN A 261 2.17 16.83 2.54
N THR A 262 3.20 17.63 2.59
CA THR A 262 3.11 19.06 2.31
C THR A 262 3.00 19.34 0.82
N LYS A 263 2.57 20.54 0.44
CA LYS A 263 2.54 20.97 -0.97
C LYS A 263 3.90 20.82 -1.64
N LYS A 264 4.99 21.20 -0.94
CA LYS A 264 6.36 21.10 -1.46
C LYS A 264 6.80 19.66 -1.72
N GLU A 265 6.47 18.74 -0.82
CA GLU A 265 6.77 17.33 -1.00
C GLU A 265 6.01 16.75 -2.20
N LEU A 266 4.73 17.10 -2.38
CA LEU A 266 3.98 16.67 -3.55
C LEU A 266 4.52 17.28 -4.85
N GLU A 267 4.93 18.54 -4.85
CA GLU A 267 5.63 19.18 -5.97
C GLU A 267 6.95 18.45 -6.29
N ALA A 268 7.74 18.10 -5.27
CA ALA A 268 8.97 17.32 -5.43
C ALA A 268 8.69 15.92 -6.02
N MET A 269 7.62 15.26 -5.59
CA MET A 269 7.19 13.98 -6.16
C MET A 269 6.82 14.10 -7.64
N LEU A 270 6.18 15.21 -8.07
CA LEU A 270 5.89 15.46 -9.48
C LEU A 270 7.16 15.59 -10.32
N VAL A 271 8.13 16.35 -9.81
CA VAL A 271 9.43 16.55 -10.49
C VAL A 271 10.17 15.21 -10.61
N GLY A 272 10.21 14.43 -9.52
CA GLY A 272 10.81 13.09 -9.50
C GLY A 272 10.13 12.11 -10.45
N ALA A 273 8.81 12.09 -10.49
CA ALA A 273 8.04 11.19 -11.37
C ALA A 273 8.27 11.49 -12.87
N LEU A 274 8.50 12.73 -13.26
CA LEU A 274 8.72 13.12 -14.65
C LEU A 274 10.19 13.09 -15.08
N ALA A 275 11.11 12.82 -14.15
CA ALA A 275 12.55 12.89 -14.36
C ALA A 275 13.08 11.81 -15.33
N GLY A 276 12.51 10.60 -15.31
CA GLY A 276 12.89 9.53 -16.25
C GLY A 276 12.66 9.96 -17.71
N ARG A 277 11.47 10.48 -18.01
CA ARG A 277 11.16 11.01 -19.34
C ARG A 277 12.02 12.23 -19.70
N ALA A 278 12.31 13.10 -18.75
CA ALA A 278 13.19 14.25 -18.97
C ALA A 278 14.62 13.79 -19.33
N ALA A 279 15.11 12.75 -18.67
CA ALA A 279 16.42 12.16 -18.99
C ALA A 279 16.47 11.57 -20.40
N GLU A 280 15.41 10.87 -20.83
CA GLU A 280 15.31 10.35 -22.21
C GLU A 280 15.43 11.49 -23.24
N GLU A 281 14.63 12.54 -23.07
CA GLU A 281 14.63 13.69 -24.01
C GLU A 281 15.97 14.39 -24.07
N ILE A 282 16.62 14.67 -22.90
CA ILE A 282 17.90 15.37 -22.84
C ILE A 282 19.03 14.56 -23.49
N VAL A 283 19.00 13.23 -23.34
CA VAL A 283 20.12 12.37 -23.74
C VAL A 283 20.00 11.87 -25.17
N PHE A 284 18.78 11.52 -25.59
CA PHE A 284 18.52 10.85 -26.86
C PHE A 284 17.71 11.67 -27.84
N ASP A 285 17.30 12.88 -27.49
CA ASP A 285 16.41 13.75 -28.29
C ASP A 285 15.13 12.99 -28.73
N THR A 286 14.68 12.06 -27.91
CA THR A 286 13.49 11.26 -28.12
C THR A 286 12.82 10.88 -26.81
N VAL A 287 11.62 10.34 -26.90
CA VAL A 287 10.84 9.89 -25.75
C VAL A 287 10.21 8.55 -26.04
N THR A 288 10.12 7.71 -25.02
CA THR A 288 9.59 6.35 -25.19
C THR A 288 8.27 6.16 -24.46
N THR A 289 7.65 5.01 -24.67
CA THR A 289 6.44 4.57 -23.97
C THR A 289 6.72 4.14 -22.53
N GLY A 290 7.98 4.05 -22.13
CA GLY A 290 8.40 3.61 -20.77
C GLY A 290 7.82 4.48 -19.67
N ALA A 291 7.74 5.79 -19.90
CA ALA A 291 7.24 6.76 -18.91
C ALA A 291 5.70 6.79 -18.74
N SER A 292 4.95 5.85 -19.31
CA SER A 292 3.48 5.91 -19.26
C SER A 292 2.93 5.84 -17.84
N ASN A 293 3.48 5.00 -16.98
CA ASN A 293 3.06 4.86 -15.60
C ASN A 293 3.42 6.09 -14.76
N ASP A 294 4.59 6.67 -15.01
CA ASP A 294 5.07 7.87 -14.30
C ASP A 294 4.21 9.08 -14.61
N ILE A 295 3.83 9.24 -15.87
CA ILE A 295 2.89 10.29 -16.32
C ILE A 295 1.52 10.07 -15.68
N GLU A 296 1.03 8.84 -15.62
CA GLU A 296 -0.25 8.54 -14.96
C GLU A 296 -0.22 8.88 -13.48
N GLN A 297 0.84 8.50 -12.76
CA GLN A 297 1.01 8.82 -11.35
C GLN A 297 1.15 10.32 -11.11
N ALA A 298 2.00 11.01 -11.88
CA ALA A 298 2.14 12.46 -11.80
C ALA A 298 0.80 13.17 -12.05
N THR A 299 0.02 12.73 -13.04
CA THR A 299 -1.32 13.28 -13.32
C THR A 299 -2.27 13.08 -12.15
N LYS A 300 -2.27 11.91 -11.50
CA LYS A 300 -3.09 11.63 -10.32
C LYS A 300 -2.74 12.54 -9.15
N ILE A 301 -1.44 12.72 -8.88
CA ILE A 301 -0.96 13.61 -7.81
C ILE A 301 -1.37 15.05 -8.08
N ALA A 302 -1.06 15.59 -9.26
CA ALA A 302 -1.38 16.96 -9.65
C ALA A 302 -2.91 17.23 -9.56
N ARG A 303 -3.72 16.28 -10.06
CA ARG A 303 -5.18 16.38 -9.95
C ARG A 303 -5.65 16.38 -8.51
N ALA A 304 -5.13 15.49 -7.67
CA ALA A 304 -5.51 15.42 -6.25
C ALA A 304 -5.11 16.69 -5.47
N MET A 305 -3.95 17.30 -5.79
CA MET A 305 -3.53 18.58 -5.21
C MET A 305 -4.57 19.69 -5.45
N ILE A 306 -5.16 19.71 -6.65
CA ILE A 306 -6.16 20.71 -7.04
C ILE A 306 -7.54 20.36 -6.47
N THR A 307 -8.01 19.12 -6.71
CA THR A 307 -9.40 18.74 -6.52
C THR A 307 -9.75 18.28 -5.11
N GLN A 308 -8.79 17.67 -4.40
CA GLN A 308 -9.02 17.04 -3.09
C GLN A 308 -8.34 17.78 -1.95
N TYR A 309 -7.12 18.31 -2.16
CA TYR A 309 -6.33 18.87 -1.06
C TYR A 309 -6.41 20.39 -0.96
N GLY A 310 -7.08 21.08 -1.91
CA GLY A 310 -7.23 22.54 -1.89
C GLY A 310 -5.89 23.28 -1.99
N MET A 311 -4.89 22.71 -2.68
CA MET A 311 -3.55 23.28 -2.83
C MET A 311 -3.40 24.19 -4.05
N SER A 312 -4.47 24.39 -4.82
CA SER A 312 -4.52 25.35 -5.92
C SER A 312 -4.76 26.75 -5.42
N GLU A 313 -4.01 27.73 -5.95
CA GLU A 313 -4.25 29.13 -5.68
C GLU A 313 -5.52 29.65 -6.38
N LYS A 314 -5.86 29.06 -7.51
CA LYS A 314 -7.00 29.44 -8.35
C LYS A 314 -8.35 29.01 -7.76
N PHE A 315 -8.41 27.76 -7.28
CA PHE A 315 -9.64 27.19 -6.74
C PHE A 315 -9.77 27.32 -5.22
N GLY A 316 -8.65 27.48 -4.51
CA GLY A 316 -8.65 27.63 -3.06
C GLY A 316 -9.18 26.39 -2.33
N LEU A 317 -9.95 26.62 -1.26
CA LEU A 317 -10.40 25.56 -0.34
C LEU A 317 -11.77 24.97 -0.76
N ILE A 318 -11.91 24.57 -2.01
CA ILE A 318 -13.13 23.92 -2.50
C ILE A 318 -12.86 22.45 -2.82
N GLY A 319 -13.73 21.55 -2.36
CA GLY A 319 -13.69 20.13 -2.73
C GLY A 319 -14.36 19.91 -4.08
N LEU A 320 -13.57 19.77 -5.13
CA LEU A 320 -14.02 19.61 -6.50
C LEU A 320 -14.23 18.16 -6.92
N GLU A 321 -13.79 17.24 -6.07
CA GLU A 321 -13.85 15.79 -6.29
C GLU A 321 -14.19 15.08 -4.98
N SER A 322 -15.00 14.04 -5.06
CA SER A 322 -15.25 13.12 -3.95
C SER A 322 -14.91 11.70 -4.33
N VAL A 323 -14.34 10.95 -3.39
CA VAL A 323 -14.05 9.55 -3.58
C VAL A 323 -15.27 8.73 -3.22
N GLN A 324 -15.97 8.21 -4.22
CA GLN A 324 -17.02 7.22 -4.03
C GLN A 324 -16.38 5.83 -3.93
N HIS A 325 -17.00 4.92 -3.16
CA HIS A 325 -16.52 3.55 -2.98
C HIS A 325 -15.07 3.45 -2.47
N ARG A 326 -14.77 4.20 -1.42
CA ARG A 326 -13.41 4.30 -0.81
C ARG A 326 -12.74 2.94 -0.56
N TYR A 327 -13.51 1.88 -0.39
CA TYR A 327 -13.03 0.53 -0.08
C TYR A 327 -12.97 -0.42 -1.30
N LEU A 328 -13.42 0.02 -2.47
CA LEU A 328 -13.39 -0.77 -3.71
C LEU A 328 -12.30 -0.33 -4.66
N ASP A 329 -12.64 0.67 -5.45
CA ASP A 329 -11.82 1.19 -6.54
C ASP A 329 -11.40 2.64 -6.30
N GLY A 330 -11.92 3.25 -5.23
CA GLY A 330 -11.63 4.64 -4.92
C GLY A 330 -12.02 5.58 -6.05
N ARG A 331 -13.10 5.26 -6.80
CA ARG A 331 -13.48 6.03 -7.97
C ARG A 331 -13.74 7.47 -7.61
N ALA A 332 -12.95 8.32 -8.20
CA ALA A 332 -13.11 9.75 -8.11
C ALA A 332 -14.31 10.22 -8.94
N VAL A 333 -15.16 11.01 -8.34
CA VAL A 333 -16.32 11.64 -9.01
C VAL A 333 -16.20 13.14 -8.87
N MET A 334 -16.20 13.81 -10.02
CA MET A 334 -16.15 15.28 -10.07
C MET A 334 -17.45 15.88 -9.55
N ASN A 335 -17.31 16.84 -8.65
CA ASN A 335 -18.45 17.59 -8.04
C ASN A 335 -18.52 19.02 -8.60
N CYS A 336 -18.13 19.22 -9.85
CA CYS A 336 -18.10 20.54 -10.49
C CYS A 336 -18.69 20.49 -11.90
N GLY A 337 -19.05 21.65 -12.44
CA GLY A 337 -19.52 21.78 -13.82
C GLY A 337 -18.39 21.62 -14.86
N GLU A 338 -18.75 21.38 -16.12
CA GLU A 338 -17.82 21.15 -17.24
C GLU A 338 -16.81 22.29 -17.43
N ALA A 339 -17.23 23.54 -17.25
CA ALA A 339 -16.32 24.68 -17.36
C ALA A 339 -15.21 24.65 -16.29
N THR A 340 -15.56 24.30 -15.05
CA THR A 340 -14.58 24.14 -13.97
C THR A 340 -13.67 22.95 -14.21
N ALA A 341 -14.20 21.83 -14.73
CA ALA A 341 -13.41 20.67 -15.06
C ALA A 341 -12.36 20.99 -16.14
N ALA A 342 -12.73 21.75 -17.17
CA ALA A 342 -11.79 22.21 -18.19
C ALA A 342 -10.68 23.12 -17.63
N GLU A 343 -11.00 23.96 -16.64
CA GLU A 343 -9.99 24.80 -15.97
C GLU A 343 -9.07 23.99 -15.06
N ILE A 344 -9.58 22.93 -14.41
CA ILE A 344 -8.76 21.98 -13.65
C ILE A 344 -7.76 21.29 -14.59
N ASP A 345 -8.21 20.82 -15.75
CA ASP A 345 -7.33 20.16 -16.72
C ASP A 345 -6.22 21.09 -17.22
N LYS A 346 -6.50 22.38 -17.42
CA LYS A 346 -5.47 23.37 -17.77
C LYS A 346 -4.43 23.53 -16.64
N GLU A 347 -4.88 23.66 -15.40
CA GLU A 347 -3.97 23.82 -14.27
C GLU A 347 -3.12 22.58 -14.03
N VAL A 348 -3.70 21.37 -14.19
CA VAL A 348 -2.93 20.11 -14.18
C VAL A 348 -1.84 20.11 -15.25
N MET A 349 -2.15 20.50 -16.50
CA MET A 349 -1.17 20.58 -17.58
C MET A 349 -0.05 21.58 -17.26
N GLU A 350 -0.38 22.76 -16.71
CA GLU A 350 0.60 23.77 -16.33
C GLU A 350 1.51 23.27 -15.18
N MET A 351 0.94 22.60 -14.19
CA MET A 351 1.68 22.02 -13.06
C MET A 351 2.65 20.92 -13.53
N LEU A 352 2.18 20.01 -14.38
CA LEU A 352 3.03 18.95 -14.93
C LEU A 352 4.14 19.53 -15.82
N LYS A 353 3.83 20.54 -16.64
CA LYS A 353 4.82 21.20 -17.48
C LYS A 353 5.90 21.87 -16.62
N LYS A 354 5.51 22.61 -15.57
CA LYS A 354 6.45 23.25 -14.66
C LYS A 354 7.38 22.22 -14.00
N ALA A 355 6.81 21.12 -13.48
CA ALA A 355 7.58 20.04 -12.87
C ALA A 355 8.54 19.37 -13.88
N TYR A 356 8.10 19.20 -15.13
CA TYR A 356 8.93 18.63 -16.19
C TYR A 356 10.10 19.55 -16.57
N ASP A 357 9.84 20.86 -16.72
CA ASP A 357 10.87 21.86 -17.03
C ASP A 357 11.90 21.95 -15.89
N GLU A 358 11.47 21.84 -14.63
CA GLU A 358 12.34 21.78 -13.45
C GLU A 358 13.20 20.50 -13.45
N ALA A 359 12.62 19.34 -13.72
CA ALA A 359 13.35 18.08 -13.87
C ALA A 359 14.45 18.19 -14.95
N LYS A 360 14.12 18.79 -16.10
CA LYS A 360 15.10 19.04 -17.17
C LYS A 360 16.23 19.97 -16.75
N SER A 361 15.94 21.02 -15.99
CA SER A 361 16.97 21.94 -15.47
C SER A 361 17.92 21.21 -14.53
N LEU A 362 17.37 20.49 -13.55
CA LEU A 362 18.16 19.71 -12.59
C LEU A 362 19.06 18.67 -13.26
N LEU A 363 18.55 17.96 -14.27
CA LEU A 363 19.33 16.96 -14.99
C LEU A 363 20.43 17.58 -15.88
N ASN A 364 20.15 18.71 -16.55
CA ASN A 364 21.14 19.42 -17.36
C ASN A 364 22.28 19.97 -16.51
N GLU A 365 21.97 20.54 -15.35
CA GLU A 365 22.97 21.06 -14.40
C GLU A 365 23.84 19.95 -13.79
N ASN A 366 23.35 18.71 -13.85
CA ASN A 366 24.00 17.53 -13.27
C ASN A 366 24.34 16.47 -14.33
N ARG A 367 24.51 16.88 -15.59
CA ARG A 367 24.71 15.99 -16.72
C ARG A 367 25.88 15.02 -16.54
N GLU A 368 26.99 15.47 -15.97
CA GLU A 368 28.15 14.60 -15.72
C GLU A 368 27.83 13.48 -14.74
N ALA A 369 27.07 13.76 -13.68
CA ALA A 369 26.62 12.76 -12.74
C ALA A 369 25.65 11.75 -13.40
N LEU A 370 24.71 12.25 -14.19
CA LEU A 370 23.77 11.42 -14.97
C LEU A 370 24.52 10.43 -15.87
N ASP A 371 25.50 10.90 -16.64
CA ASP A 371 26.26 10.08 -17.59
C ASP A 371 27.11 9.03 -16.86
N LYS A 372 27.81 9.40 -15.78
CA LYS A 372 28.65 8.46 -15.01
C LYS A 372 27.86 7.36 -14.33
N ILE A 373 26.76 7.74 -13.68
CA ILE A 373 25.90 6.79 -12.96
C ILE A 373 25.21 5.86 -13.95
N ALA A 374 24.69 6.38 -15.07
CA ALA A 374 24.08 5.55 -16.12
C ALA A 374 25.06 4.56 -16.73
N ALA A 375 26.29 4.97 -17.02
CA ALA A 375 27.33 4.06 -17.53
C ALA A 375 27.63 2.93 -16.52
N PHE A 376 27.74 3.25 -15.24
CA PHE A 376 27.95 2.25 -14.19
C PHE A 376 26.76 1.31 -14.02
N LEU A 377 25.53 1.82 -14.14
CA LEU A 377 24.31 1.00 -14.09
C LEU A 377 24.20 0.07 -15.30
N ILE A 378 24.58 0.50 -16.50
CA ILE A 378 24.60 -0.34 -17.70
C ILE A 378 25.55 -1.53 -17.52
N GLU A 379 26.71 -1.33 -16.87
CA GLU A 379 27.69 -2.37 -16.62
C GLU A 379 27.22 -3.35 -15.55
N LYS A 380 26.72 -2.85 -14.42
CA LYS A 380 26.32 -3.67 -13.26
C LYS A 380 24.90 -4.19 -13.28
N GLU A 381 24.02 -3.63 -14.13
CA GLU A 381 22.57 -3.88 -14.21
C GLU A 381 21.78 -3.53 -12.94
N THR A 382 22.41 -3.51 -11.78
CA THR A 382 21.83 -3.17 -10.49
C THR A 382 22.88 -2.50 -9.62
N ILE A 383 22.55 -1.35 -9.04
CA ILE A 383 23.40 -0.62 -8.11
C ILE A 383 22.64 -0.32 -6.81
N THR A 384 23.38 -0.33 -5.71
CA THR A 384 22.85 0.04 -4.39
C THR A 384 22.82 1.55 -4.22
N GLY A 385 21.98 2.05 -3.30
CA GLY A 385 21.96 3.48 -2.95
C GLY A 385 23.31 4.00 -2.47
N LYS A 386 24.12 3.16 -1.77
CA LYS A 386 25.48 3.52 -1.34
C LYS A 386 26.41 3.72 -2.54
N GLU A 387 26.40 2.83 -3.52
CA GLU A 387 27.19 2.96 -4.75
C GLU A 387 26.76 4.17 -5.57
N PHE A 388 25.45 4.39 -5.70
CA PHE A 388 24.88 5.57 -6.34
C PHE A 388 25.36 6.87 -5.66
N MET A 389 25.21 7.00 -4.35
CA MET A 389 25.61 8.17 -3.59
C MET A 389 27.12 8.40 -3.61
N LYS A 390 27.92 7.35 -3.65
CA LYS A 390 29.38 7.45 -3.79
C LYS A 390 29.75 8.14 -5.10
N ILE A 391 29.25 7.67 -6.24
CA ILE A 391 29.50 8.28 -7.54
C ILE A 391 28.99 9.71 -7.59
N PHE A 392 27.79 9.96 -7.04
CA PHE A 392 27.18 11.27 -7.00
C PHE A 392 28.04 12.28 -6.22
N ARG A 393 28.50 11.91 -5.01
CA ARG A 393 29.39 12.74 -4.18
C ARG A 393 30.74 12.99 -4.85
N GLU A 394 31.32 11.96 -5.46
CA GLU A 394 32.58 12.08 -6.19
C GLU A 394 32.50 13.11 -7.32
N VAL A 395 31.41 13.07 -8.10
CA VAL A 395 31.20 14.06 -9.18
C VAL A 395 30.98 15.46 -8.65
N LYS A 396 30.26 15.59 -7.52
CA LYS A 396 29.95 16.88 -6.89
C LYS A 396 31.10 17.42 -6.04
N GLY A 397 32.17 16.68 -5.82
CA GLY A 397 33.26 17.06 -4.93
C GLY A 397 32.84 17.17 -3.46
N ILE A 398 31.76 16.41 -3.05
CA ILE A 398 31.27 16.34 -1.68
C ILE A 398 32.07 15.28 -0.96
N PRO A 399 32.72 15.56 0.20
CA PRO A 399 33.45 14.57 0.95
C PRO A 399 32.53 13.43 1.43
N GLU A 400 33.08 12.20 1.49
CA GLU A 400 32.36 11.07 2.09
C GLU A 400 32.09 11.40 3.59
N PRO A 401 30.89 11.08 4.11
CA PRO A 401 30.60 11.25 5.53
C PRO A 401 31.54 10.34 6.33
N ASP A 402 32.06 10.84 7.46
CA ASP A 402 32.86 10.05 8.38
C ASP A 402 32.06 8.84 8.86
N GLU A 403 32.66 7.64 8.81
CA GLU A 403 32.05 6.37 9.29
C GLU A 403 31.52 6.47 10.74
N SER A 404 32.02 7.44 11.51
CA SER A 404 31.53 7.76 12.86
C SER A 404 30.18 8.51 12.87
N GLN A 405 29.81 9.16 11.77
CA GLN A 405 28.51 9.85 11.62
C GLN A 405 27.45 8.89 11.05
N GLU A 406 27.79 8.01 10.13
CA GLU A 406 26.88 6.92 9.68
C GLU A 406 26.38 6.07 10.86
N LYS A 407 27.28 5.73 11.81
CA LYS A 407 26.88 4.99 13.03
C LYS A 407 26.10 5.83 14.04
N LYS A 408 26.05 7.15 13.92
CA LYS A 408 25.23 8.02 14.77
C LYS A 408 23.86 8.26 14.13
N GLU A 409 23.77 8.38 12.84
CA GLU A 409 22.50 8.43 12.13
C GLU A 409 21.75 7.09 12.26
N ASP A 410 22.43 5.96 12.12
CA ASP A 410 21.90 4.62 12.41
C ASP A 410 21.54 4.40 13.91
N ARG A 411 22.08 5.18 14.83
CA ARG A 411 21.84 5.08 16.28
C ARG A 411 20.84 6.11 16.85
N ILE A 412 20.56 7.19 16.14
CA ILE A 412 19.55 8.19 16.57
C ILE A 412 18.13 7.62 16.48
N VAL A 413 17.93 6.57 15.70
CA VAL A 413 16.66 5.81 15.61
C VAL A 413 16.42 4.91 16.85
N MET A 414 17.38 4.74 17.76
CA MET A 414 17.30 3.85 18.93
C MET A 414 17.37 4.55 20.29
N LYS A 415 16.68 5.66 20.52
CA LYS A 415 16.44 6.12 21.89
C LYS A 415 14.95 6.10 22.18
N PRO A 416 14.50 5.26 23.17
CA PRO A 416 13.19 5.46 23.76
C PRO A 416 13.18 6.82 24.45
N THR A 417 12.14 7.58 24.25
CA THR A 417 11.85 8.76 25.08
C THR A 417 11.71 8.29 26.52
N GLU A 418 12.66 8.71 27.36
CA GLU A 418 12.54 8.57 28.82
C GLU A 418 11.26 9.28 29.25
N ASP A 419 10.49 8.58 30.07
CA ASP A 419 9.27 9.04 30.69
C ASP A 419 9.51 10.38 31.38
N ALA A 420 8.73 11.39 31.01
CA ALA A 420 8.61 12.60 31.79
C ALA A 420 7.90 12.24 33.09
N GLU A 421 8.67 12.13 34.17
CA GLU A 421 8.16 12.11 35.53
C GLU A 421 7.29 13.35 35.77
N VAL A 422 6.02 13.11 35.99
CA VAL A 422 5.08 14.13 36.49
C VAL A 422 5.39 14.31 37.96
N ASP A 423 6.08 15.39 38.26
CA ASP A 423 6.33 15.87 39.61
C ASP A 423 5.00 16.37 40.21
N ASN A 424 4.39 15.55 41.02
CA ASN A 424 3.26 15.89 41.89
C ASN A 424 3.81 16.49 43.18
N THR A 425 4.05 17.78 43.22
CA THR A 425 4.16 18.50 44.47
C THR A 425 2.79 19.00 44.91
N ASP A 426 2.23 18.32 45.90
CA ASP A 426 1.18 18.82 46.80
C ASP A 426 1.56 20.20 47.34
N GLU A 427 0.72 21.17 47.16
CA GLU A 427 0.57 22.30 48.09
C GLU A 427 -0.89 22.40 48.52
N THR A 428 -1.09 21.87 49.70
CA THR A 428 -2.22 22.23 50.57
C THR A 428 -2.04 23.65 51.07
N GLU A 429 -2.99 24.55 50.80
CA GLU A 429 -3.24 25.71 51.67
C GLU A 429 -4.74 25.86 51.94
N ASP A 430 -5.03 25.82 53.24
CA ASP A 430 -6.26 26.17 53.87
C ASP A 430 -6.66 27.62 53.56
N ALA A 431 -7.93 27.89 53.39
CA ALA A 431 -8.58 29.08 54.00
C ALA A 431 -10.10 29.06 53.83
N GLU A 432 -10.73 29.09 54.99
CA GLU A 432 -12.11 29.47 55.32
C GLU A 432 -12.70 30.62 54.50
N ALA A 433 -13.93 30.45 54.04
CA ALA A 433 -15.10 31.31 54.30
C ALA A 433 -16.32 30.78 53.54
#